data_cc70b025ca2a5b387c8cf66d4b9f4390
#
_entry.id   cc70b025ca2a5b387c8cf66d4b9f4390
#
_cell.length_a   1.000
_cell.length_b   1.000
_cell.length_c   1.000
_cell.angle_alpha   90.00
_cell.angle_beta   90.00
_cell.angle_gamma   90.00
#
_symmetry.space_group_name_H-M   'P 1'
#
loop_
_entity.id
_entity.type
_entity.pdbx_description
1 polymer ?
#
loop_
_entity_poly.entity_id
_entity_poly.type
_entity_poly.pdbx_seq_one_letter_code
_entity_poly.pdbx_strand_id
1 'polypeptide(L)'
;MEKEKKEKAYEQYIKEKTPVHNVWLNMVKAFVTGGGICVLGQVILNYCSSQGLSKEISGAWTSVVLVFLSVLLTGLNVYYKIAKWGGAGALVPITGFANSVAAPAIEYKKEGQVFGIGCKIFTIAGPVILYGVVTSWVLGVVYYLLXXXXXXXXX
;
A
#
# COMPACT_ATOMS: atom_id res chain seq x y z
N MET A 1 24.15 32.13 -21.35
CA MET A 1 25.22 31.20 -21.78
C MET A 1 25.81 30.39 -20.61
N GLU A 2 26.40 31.03 -19.58
CA GLU A 2 27.00 30.30 -18.43
C GLU A 2 25.97 29.55 -17.61
N LYS A 3 24.78 30.15 -17.36
CA LYS A 3 23.68 29.54 -16.63
C LYS A 3 23.15 28.30 -17.37
N GLU A 4 22.96 28.38 -18.67
CA GLU A 4 22.53 27.27 -19.53
C GLU A 4 23.53 26.11 -19.52
N LYS A 5 24.83 26.42 -19.53
CA LYS A 5 25.89 25.39 -19.45
C LYS A 5 25.84 24.65 -18.12
N LYS A 6 25.60 25.40 -17.02
CA LYS A 6 25.46 24.81 -15.67
C LYS A 6 24.19 23.91 -15.56
N GLU A 7 23.08 24.38 -16.15
CA GLU A 7 21.83 23.60 -16.19
C GLU A 7 22.00 22.29 -16.97
N LYS A 8 22.60 22.37 -18.15
CA LYS A 8 22.86 21.18 -18.99
C LYS A 8 23.81 20.18 -18.30
N ALA A 9 24.86 20.70 -17.66
CA ALA A 9 25.80 19.87 -16.91
C ALA A 9 25.10 19.19 -15.71
N TYR A 10 24.20 19.91 -15.03
CA TYR A 10 23.42 19.38 -13.91
C TYR A 10 22.42 18.31 -14.39
N GLU A 11 21.74 18.57 -15.52
CA GLU A 11 20.83 17.58 -16.12
C GLU A 11 21.58 16.29 -16.51
N GLN A 12 22.76 16.45 -17.07
CA GLN A 12 23.61 15.32 -17.47
C GLN A 12 24.04 14.52 -16.24
N TYR A 13 24.47 15.21 -15.18
CA TYR A 13 24.83 14.58 -13.91
C TYR A 13 23.66 13.83 -13.29
N ILE A 14 22.46 14.43 -13.29
CA ILE A 14 21.24 13.76 -12.79
C ILE A 14 20.96 12.49 -13.60
N LYS A 15 21.00 12.57 -14.94
CA LYS A 15 20.76 11.42 -15.82
C LYS A 15 21.73 10.27 -15.55
N GLU A 16 23.00 10.59 -15.30
CA GLU A 16 24.01 9.56 -14.99
C GLU A 16 23.81 8.92 -13.62
N LYS A 17 23.34 9.69 -12.64
CA LYS A 17 23.18 9.20 -11.25
C LYS A 17 21.79 8.61 -10.97
N THR A 18 20.79 8.92 -11.79
CA THR A 18 19.43 8.40 -11.60
C THR A 18 19.38 6.96 -12.08
N PRO A 19 19.03 6.00 -11.20
CA PRO A 19 18.93 4.61 -11.63
C PRO A 19 17.80 4.43 -12.63
N VAL A 20 18.13 3.86 -13.79
CA VAL A 20 17.15 3.53 -14.83
C VAL A 20 16.50 2.20 -14.48
N HIS A 21 15.20 2.23 -14.21
CA HIS A 21 14.44 1.03 -13.86
C HIS A 21 13.74 0.47 -15.10
N ASN A 22 13.88 -0.84 -15.29
CA ASN A 22 13.14 -1.55 -16.34
C ASN A 22 11.69 -1.74 -15.87
N VAL A 23 10.77 -1.00 -16.52
CA VAL A 23 9.34 -0.99 -16.17
C VAL A 23 8.76 -2.41 -16.24
N TRP A 24 9.06 -3.15 -17.31
CA TRP A 24 8.52 -4.50 -17.50
C TRP A 24 8.98 -5.47 -16.40
N LEU A 25 10.26 -5.41 -16.05
CA LEU A 25 10.80 -6.24 -14.96
C LEU A 25 10.15 -5.90 -13.62
N ASN A 26 9.96 -4.60 -13.36
CA ASN A 26 9.32 -4.14 -12.11
C ASN A 26 7.84 -4.52 -12.06
N MET A 27 7.13 -4.52 -13.20
CA MET A 27 5.74 -5.01 -13.30
C MET A 27 5.64 -6.50 -12.94
N VAL A 28 6.56 -7.32 -13.47
CA VAL A 28 6.60 -8.76 -13.18
C VAL A 28 6.88 -9.00 -11.69
N LYS A 29 7.85 -8.29 -11.13
CA LYS A 29 8.19 -8.39 -9.69
C LYS A 29 6.98 -8.00 -8.81
N ALA A 30 6.30 -6.90 -9.17
CA ALA A 30 5.11 -6.44 -8.45
C ALA A 30 3.98 -7.48 -8.55
N PHE A 31 3.76 -8.06 -9.73
CA PHE A 31 2.76 -9.10 -9.95
C PHE A 31 3.04 -10.35 -9.09
N VAL A 32 4.28 -10.81 -9.10
CA VAL A 32 4.68 -12.01 -8.32
C VAL A 32 4.51 -11.76 -6.81
N THR A 33 4.96 -10.59 -6.34
CA THR A 33 4.87 -10.25 -4.89
C THR A 33 3.41 -10.08 -4.46
N GLY A 34 2.65 -9.25 -5.19
CA GLY A 34 1.24 -9.00 -4.89
C GLY A 34 0.41 -10.28 -5.02
N GLY A 35 0.64 -11.05 -6.09
CA GLY A 35 0.01 -12.35 -6.31
C GLY A 35 0.29 -13.33 -5.17
N GLY A 36 1.54 -13.37 -4.70
CA GLY A 36 1.95 -14.19 -3.55
C GLY A 36 1.18 -13.82 -2.28
N ILE A 37 1.03 -12.51 -2.02
CA ILE A 37 0.25 -12.02 -0.87
C ILE A 37 -1.23 -12.41 -1.04
N CYS A 38 -1.78 -12.28 -2.25
CA CYS A 38 -3.17 -12.67 -2.55
C CYS A 38 -3.40 -14.18 -2.34
N VAL A 39 -2.47 -15.01 -2.81
CA VAL A 39 -2.54 -16.47 -2.61
C VAL A 39 -2.53 -16.80 -1.11
N LEU A 40 -1.62 -16.17 -0.36
CA LEU A 40 -1.55 -16.34 1.11
C LEU A 40 -2.90 -15.94 1.75
N GLY A 41 -3.44 -14.79 1.37
CA GLY A 41 -4.75 -14.31 1.84
C GLY A 41 -5.87 -15.31 1.52
N GLN A 42 -5.88 -15.86 0.30
CA GLN A 42 -6.89 -16.83 -0.13
C GLN A 42 -6.78 -18.13 0.68
N VAL A 43 -5.58 -18.60 0.97
CA VAL A 43 -5.36 -19.80 1.81
C VAL A 43 -5.95 -19.59 3.21
N ILE A 44 -5.68 -18.42 3.83
CA ILE A 44 -6.20 -18.06 5.15
C ILE A 44 -7.74 -18.00 5.10
N LEU A 45 -8.29 -17.34 4.08
CA LEU A 45 -9.74 -17.18 3.90
C LEU A 45 -10.42 -18.55 3.77
N ASN A 46 -9.86 -19.42 2.92
CA ASN A 46 -10.40 -20.79 2.72
C ASN A 46 -10.35 -21.60 4.03
N TYR A 47 -9.24 -21.48 4.78
CA TYR A 47 -9.11 -22.15 6.08
C TYR A 47 -10.19 -21.67 7.07
N CYS A 48 -10.37 -20.35 7.19
CA CYS A 48 -11.40 -19.77 8.07
C CYS A 48 -12.81 -20.23 7.66
N SER A 49 -13.10 -20.23 6.35
CA SER A 49 -14.39 -20.68 5.82
C SER A 49 -14.63 -22.16 6.08
N SER A 50 -13.58 -22.99 6.01
CA SER A 50 -13.70 -24.45 6.30
C SER A 50 -14.01 -24.72 7.78
N GLN A 51 -13.71 -23.75 8.68
CA GLN A 51 -14.10 -23.84 10.11
C GLN A 51 -15.55 -23.41 10.36
N GLY A 52 -16.34 -23.17 9.32
CA GLY A 52 -17.75 -22.79 9.41
C GLY A 52 -18.00 -21.31 9.64
N LEU A 53 -16.97 -20.45 9.51
CA LEU A 53 -17.12 -18.99 9.67
C LEU A 53 -17.80 -18.39 8.43
N SER A 54 -18.66 -17.40 8.66
CA SER A 54 -19.29 -16.68 7.54
C SER A 54 -18.22 -15.99 6.68
N LYS A 55 -18.55 -15.69 5.43
CA LYS A 55 -17.64 -15.04 4.48
C LYS A 55 -17.10 -13.70 5.03
N GLU A 56 -17.95 -12.93 5.70
CA GLU A 56 -17.57 -11.64 6.29
C GLU A 56 -16.55 -11.82 7.42
N ILE A 57 -16.81 -12.77 8.33
CA ILE A 57 -15.92 -13.06 9.46
C ILE A 57 -14.58 -13.63 8.93
N SER A 58 -14.62 -14.52 7.95
CA SER A 58 -13.41 -15.09 7.32
C SER A 58 -12.55 -13.99 6.67
N GLY A 59 -13.18 -13.01 5.99
CA GLY A 59 -12.48 -11.85 5.41
C GLY A 59 -11.81 -10.98 6.47
N ALA A 60 -12.53 -10.73 7.58
CA ALA A 60 -11.99 -9.95 8.71
C ALA A 60 -10.76 -10.66 9.33
N TRP A 61 -10.87 -11.98 9.57
CA TRP A 61 -9.75 -12.77 10.10
C TRP A 61 -8.54 -12.77 9.15
N THR A 62 -8.80 -12.91 7.85
CA THR A 62 -7.74 -12.85 6.82
C THR A 62 -6.97 -11.51 6.92
N SER A 63 -7.71 -10.40 7.04
CA SER A 63 -7.10 -9.06 7.18
C SER A 63 -6.25 -8.96 8.44
N VAL A 64 -6.77 -9.42 9.59
CA VAL A 64 -6.07 -9.40 10.88
C VAL A 64 -4.77 -10.21 10.81
N VAL A 65 -4.82 -11.42 10.22
CA VAL A 65 -3.63 -12.29 10.10
C VAL A 65 -2.60 -11.66 9.18
N LEU A 66 -3.00 -11.12 8.02
CA LEU A 66 -2.08 -10.46 7.07
C LEU A 66 -1.43 -9.23 7.70
N VAL A 67 -2.20 -8.41 8.42
CA VAL A 67 -1.69 -7.22 9.14
C VAL A 67 -0.67 -7.66 10.20
N PHE A 68 -1.01 -8.67 11.00
CA PHE A 68 -0.12 -9.21 12.04
C PHE A 68 1.21 -9.70 11.43
N LEU A 69 1.14 -10.50 10.36
CA LEU A 69 2.33 -11.01 9.67
C LEU A 69 3.19 -9.88 9.13
N SER A 70 2.57 -8.85 8.54
CA SER A 70 3.30 -7.69 8.02
C SER A 70 4.02 -6.92 9.13
N VAL A 71 3.32 -6.67 10.26
CA VAL A 71 3.92 -5.97 11.41
C VAL A 71 5.10 -6.78 11.97
N LEU A 72 4.93 -8.10 12.08
CA LEU A 72 5.99 -9.01 12.55
C LEU A 72 7.20 -8.95 11.62
N LEU A 73 7.00 -9.08 10.30
CA LEU A 73 8.07 -9.02 9.29
C LEU A 73 8.74 -7.64 9.26
N THR A 74 7.99 -6.57 9.54
CA THR A 74 8.50 -5.20 9.64
C THR A 74 9.42 -5.10 10.88
N GLY A 75 8.97 -5.61 12.02
CA GLY A 75 9.76 -5.64 13.26
C GLY A 75 11.06 -6.41 13.13
N LEU A 76 11.05 -7.49 12.32
CA LEU A 76 12.24 -8.31 12.04
C LEU A 76 13.10 -7.73 10.90
N ASN A 77 12.74 -6.58 10.34
CA ASN A 77 13.43 -5.92 9.22
C ASN A 77 13.50 -6.79 7.95
N VAL A 78 12.54 -7.71 7.80
CA VAL A 78 12.41 -8.58 6.62
C VAL A 78 11.51 -7.92 5.56
N TYR A 79 10.43 -7.25 5.98
CA TYR A 79 9.46 -6.65 5.07
C TYR A 79 10.12 -5.65 4.11
N TYR A 80 11.08 -4.88 4.57
CA TYR A 80 11.86 -3.92 3.76
C TYR A 80 12.49 -4.62 2.54
N LYS A 81 13.06 -5.81 2.72
CA LYS A 81 13.71 -6.56 1.62
C LYS A 81 12.67 -7.01 0.59
N ILE A 82 11.49 -7.47 1.06
CA ILE A 82 10.36 -7.87 0.20
C ILE A 82 9.87 -6.65 -0.60
N ALA A 83 9.66 -5.50 0.08
CA ALA A 83 9.17 -4.28 -0.54
C ALA A 83 10.17 -3.71 -1.55
N LYS A 84 11.45 -3.75 -1.24
CA LYS A 84 12.53 -3.30 -2.15
C LYS A 84 12.56 -4.11 -3.45
N TRP A 85 12.31 -5.43 -3.37
CA TRP A 85 12.27 -6.31 -4.55
C TRP A 85 10.93 -6.21 -5.29
N GLY A 86 9.82 -6.25 -4.56
CA GLY A 86 8.46 -6.35 -5.11
C GLY A 86 7.81 -5.03 -5.48
N GLY A 87 8.36 -3.90 -4.99
CA GLY A 87 7.82 -2.57 -5.30
C GLY A 87 6.34 -2.43 -4.95
N ALA A 88 5.54 -2.00 -5.92
CA ALA A 88 4.10 -1.78 -5.75
C ALA A 88 3.35 -3.03 -5.28
N GLY A 89 3.83 -4.23 -5.66
CA GLY A 89 3.21 -5.50 -5.25
C GLY A 89 3.23 -5.74 -3.74
N ALA A 90 4.21 -5.17 -3.04
CA ALA A 90 4.29 -5.24 -1.58
C ALA A 90 3.67 -4.00 -0.90
N LEU A 91 3.63 -2.86 -1.61
CA LEU A 91 3.19 -1.59 -1.02
C LEU A 91 1.67 -1.39 -1.07
N VAL A 92 1.02 -1.88 -2.15
CA VAL A 92 -0.41 -1.65 -2.38
C VAL A 92 -1.32 -2.51 -1.47
N PRO A 93 -1.02 -3.80 -1.22
CA PRO A 93 -1.89 -4.62 -0.36
C PRO A 93 -1.95 -4.12 1.09
N ILE A 94 -2.91 -4.68 1.88
CA ILE A 94 -3.09 -4.34 3.29
C ILE A 94 -1.80 -4.54 4.12
N THR A 95 -0.93 -5.45 3.68
CA THR A 95 0.38 -5.68 4.31
C THR A 95 1.30 -4.45 4.17
N GLY A 96 1.26 -3.76 3.02
CA GLY A 96 1.98 -2.51 2.81
C GLY A 96 1.45 -1.39 3.71
N PHE A 97 0.13 -1.30 3.84
CA PHE A 97 -0.50 -0.35 4.76
C PHE A 97 -0.04 -0.60 6.20
N ALA A 98 -0.07 -1.85 6.66
CA ALA A 98 0.39 -2.23 8.01
C ALA A 98 1.87 -1.86 8.22
N ASN A 99 2.72 -2.11 7.22
CA ASN A 99 4.13 -1.73 7.25
C ASN A 99 4.30 -0.20 7.34
N SER A 100 3.46 0.57 6.63
CA SER A 100 3.55 2.04 6.61
C SER A 100 3.25 2.69 7.97
N VAL A 101 2.56 1.96 8.85
CA VAL A 101 2.30 2.37 10.25
C VAL A 101 3.39 1.82 11.17
N ALA A 102 3.74 0.53 11.03
CA ALA A 102 4.67 -0.16 11.93
C ALA A 102 6.11 0.35 11.79
N ALA A 103 6.57 0.62 10.57
CA ALA A 103 7.95 1.05 10.33
C ALA A 103 8.27 2.39 11.00
N PRO A 104 7.45 3.45 10.83
CA PRO A 104 7.68 4.70 11.56
C PRO A 104 7.56 4.54 13.08
N ALA A 105 6.65 3.67 13.58
CA ALA A 105 6.51 3.43 15.01
C ALA A 105 7.81 2.88 15.61
N ILE A 106 8.51 2.02 14.86
CA ILE A 106 9.80 1.45 15.29
C ILE A 106 10.92 2.49 15.15
N GLU A 107 10.98 3.16 14.00
CA GLU A 107 12.05 4.11 13.64
C GLU A 107 12.08 5.32 14.59
N TYR A 108 10.91 5.89 14.88
CA TYR A 108 10.79 7.14 15.67
C TYR A 108 10.50 6.88 17.15
N LYS A 109 10.66 5.65 17.64
CA LYS A 109 10.47 5.28 19.04
C LYS A 109 11.35 6.11 19.99
N LYS A 110 12.57 6.42 19.58
CA LYS A 110 13.53 7.19 20.37
C LYS A 110 13.14 8.67 20.55
N GLU A 111 12.28 9.18 19.65
CA GLU A 111 11.80 10.57 19.71
C GLU A 111 10.59 10.75 20.62
N GLY A 112 10.13 9.66 21.26
CA GLY A 112 9.03 9.66 22.24
C GLY A 112 7.68 9.28 21.64
N GLN A 113 6.71 9.12 22.54
CA GLN A 113 5.38 8.61 22.17
C GLN A 113 4.57 9.63 21.35
N VAL A 114 4.61 10.90 21.73
CA VAL A 114 3.75 11.93 21.13
C VAL A 114 4.40 12.52 19.87
N PHE A 115 5.60 13.10 20.01
CA PHE A 115 6.28 13.82 18.92
C PHE A 115 6.99 12.87 17.95
N GLY A 116 7.38 11.68 18.39
CA GLY A 116 7.96 10.64 17.54
C GLY A 116 6.87 9.76 16.92
N ILE A 117 6.47 8.72 17.64
CA ILE A 117 5.54 7.69 17.14
C ILE A 117 4.23 8.33 16.67
N GLY A 118 3.55 9.08 17.56
CA GLY A 118 2.23 9.64 17.30
C GLY A 118 2.15 10.50 16.04
N CYS A 119 3.17 11.35 15.83
CA CYS A 119 3.21 12.24 14.66
C CYS A 119 3.57 11.49 13.36
N LYS A 120 4.33 10.40 13.46
CA LYS A 120 4.93 9.76 12.29
C LYS A 120 4.16 8.57 11.73
N ILE A 121 3.39 7.84 12.56
CA ILE A 121 2.66 6.63 12.12
C ILE A 121 1.64 6.91 11.01
N PHE A 122 1.10 8.13 10.93
CA PHE A 122 0.11 8.49 9.90
C PHE A 122 0.70 9.31 8.74
N THR A 123 2.01 9.49 8.68
CA THR A 123 2.66 10.27 7.63
C THR A 123 2.38 9.68 6.23
N ILE A 124 2.40 8.35 6.12
CA ILE A 124 2.07 7.65 4.87
C ILE A 124 0.63 7.13 4.91
N ALA A 125 0.22 6.50 6.02
CA ALA A 125 -1.11 5.91 6.18
C ALA A 125 -2.22 6.96 6.10
N GLY A 126 -1.98 8.18 6.61
CA GLY A 126 -2.96 9.29 6.57
C GLY A 126 -3.44 9.63 5.17
N PRO A 127 -2.53 9.98 4.24
CA PRO A 127 -2.91 10.23 2.84
C PRO A 127 -3.61 9.03 2.17
N VAL A 128 -3.21 7.79 2.46
CA VAL A 128 -3.86 6.58 1.92
C VAL A 128 -5.34 6.54 2.35
N ILE A 129 -5.61 6.76 3.65
CA ILE A 129 -6.98 6.81 4.19
C ILE A 129 -7.76 7.95 3.54
N LEU A 130 -7.18 9.16 3.51
CA LEU A 130 -7.82 10.36 2.97
C LEU A 130 -8.23 10.15 1.51
N TYR A 131 -7.30 9.74 0.65
CA TYR A 131 -7.59 9.53 -0.77
C TYR A 131 -8.56 8.35 -0.97
N GLY A 132 -8.49 7.32 -0.16
CA GLY A 132 -9.44 6.21 -0.17
C GLY A 132 -10.86 6.67 0.13
N VAL A 133 -11.03 7.45 1.20
CA VAL A 133 -12.34 8.01 1.59
C VAL A 133 -12.88 8.95 0.52
N VAL A 134 -12.06 9.89 0.03
CA VAL A 134 -12.46 10.85 -1.01
C VAL A 134 -12.87 10.13 -2.29
N THR A 135 -12.06 9.17 -2.75
CA THR A 135 -12.36 8.40 -3.97
C THR A 135 -13.66 7.60 -3.81
N SER A 136 -13.82 6.94 -2.65
CA SER A 136 -15.04 6.17 -2.35
C SER A 136 -16.28 7.07 -2.31
N TRP A 137 -16.15 8.27 -1.74
CA TRP A 137 -17.23 9.24 -1.69
C TRP A 137 -17.61 9.70 -3.11
N VAL A 138 -16.63 10.08 -3.93
CA VAL A 138 -16.87 10.51 -5.34
C VAL A 138 -17.56 9.39 -6.12
N LEU A 139 -17.02 8.15 -6.03
CA LEU A 139 -17.60 6.99 -6.73
C LEU A 139 -19.01 6.67 -6.20
N GLY A 140 -19.23 6.81 -4.90
CA GLY A 140 -20.55 6.63 -4.28
C GLY A 140 -21.58 7.63 -4.80
N VAL A 141 -21.20 8.91 -4.91
CA VAL A 141 -22.05 9.96 -5.49
C VAL A 141 -22.36 9.65 -6.96
N VAL A 142 -21.35 9.32 -7.74
CA VAL A 142 -21.52 8.95 -9.15
C VAL A 142 -22.46 7.74 -9.27
N TYR A 143 -22.24 6.71 -8.50
CA TYR A 143 -23.11 5.52 -8.49
C TYR A 143 -24.56 5.87 -8.12
N TYR A 144 -24.75 6.71 -7.11
CA TYR A 144 -26.07 7.15 -6.67
C TYR A 144 -26.78 7.91 -7.80
N LEU A 145 -26.12 8.84 -8.44
CA LEU A 145 -26.68 9.61 -9.56
C LEU A 145 -27.00 8.70 -10.75
N LEU A 146 -26.19 7.81 -11.08
CA LEU A 146 -26.45 6.81 -12.13
C LEU A 146 -27.58 5.85 -11.77
N UNK A 147 -27.66 5.51 -10.70
CA UNK A 147 -28.71 4.64 -10.21
C UNK A 147 -29.99 5.37 -10.14
N UNK A 148 -29.89 6.70 -9.90
CA UNK A 148 -31.08 7.50 -9.94
C UNK A 148 -31.48 7.80 -11.36
N UNK A 149 -30.59 7.91 -12.16
CA UNK A 149 -30.84 8.11 -13.53
C UNK A 149 -31.36 6.89 -14.25
N UNK A 150 -30.97 5.80 -13.80
CA UNK A 150 -31.48 4.55 -14.32
C UNK A 150 -32.86 4.25 -13.78
N UNK A 151 -33.11 4.63 -12.73
CA UNK A 151 -34.41 4.45 -12.14
C UNK A 151 -35.42 5.42 -12.73
N UNK A 152 -34.99 6.53 -13.00
CA UNK A 152 -35.81 7.50 -13.63
C UNK A 152 -36.07 7.23 -15.13
N UNK A 153 -35.25 6.46 -15.56
CA UNK A 153 -35.39 6.03 -16.90
C UNK A 153 -36.26 4.85 -17.07
N UNK A 154 -36.47 4.26 -16.11
CA UNK A 154 -37.26 3.07 -16.04
C UNK A 154 -38.69 3.30 -15.60
N UNK A 155 -38.91 4.33 -15.25
CA UNK A 155 -40.27 4.74 -14.92
C UNK A 155 -40.92 5.43 -16.08
#